data_74f21d5d753ef0460866b8507fa8c47d
#
_entry.id   74f21d5d753ef0460866b8507fa8c47d
#
_cell.length_a   1.000
_cell.length_b   1.000
_cell.length_c   1.000
_cell.angle_alpha   90.00
_cell.angle_beta   90.00
_cell.angle_gamma   90.00
#
_symmetry.space_group_name_H-M   'P 1'
#
loop_
_entity.id
_entity.type
_entity.pdbx_description
1 polymer ?
#
loop_
_entity_poly.entity_id
_entity_poly.type
_entity_poly.pdbx_seq_one_letter_code
_entity_poly.pdbx_strand_id
1 'polypeptide(L)'
;MTTVTLPTVPPPPPPPSGGAGWLPRPGRYAVAPGRSLVELTGWYGPLPTRRRRITLTGASLTVPDTAVPGADPSAPSEQPVFRFELSGIEPRSTLTASKAALVSQHVEPFEGGRRLRLLADLELRGVLFPALLWLRVVERSDDRLLVVGTVRLPYRPLRRATGFRLGRLCPATRLRLLVAAEFA
;
A
#
# COMPACT_ATOMS: atom_id res chain seq x y z
N MET A 1 45.63 22.99 13.46
CA MET A 1 44.41 22.18 13.68
C MET A 1 43.24 22.89 13.01
N THR A 2 42.72 22.37 11.92
CA THR A 2 41.65 23.00 11.15
C THR A 2 40.32 22.37 11.60
N THR A 3 39.49 23.13 12.28
CA THR A 3 38.16 22.68 12.72
C THR A 3 37.21 22.76 11.54
N VAL A 4 36.72 21.60 11.08
CA VAL A 4 35.70 21.51 10.03
C VAL A 4 34.32 21.69 10.69
N THR A 5 33.68 22.81 10.44
CA THR A 5 32.29 23.05 10.88
C THR A 5 31.35 22.39 9.87
N LEU A 6 30.65 21.34 10.30
CA LEU A 6 29.61 20.71 9.48
C LEU A 6 28.41 21.67 9.35
N PRO A 7 27.77 21.76 8.16
CA PRO A 7 26.57 22.57 8.01
C PRO A 7 25.43 21.96 8.81
N THR A 8 24.82 22.78 9.67
CA THR A 8 23.63 22.40 10.45
C THR A 8 22.45 22.35 9.49
N VAL A 9 21.91 21.15 9.27
CA VAL A 9 20.66 20.97 8.53
C VAL A 9 19.54 21.61 9.36
N PRO A 10 18.77 22.56 8.80
CA PRO A 10 17.63 23.16 9.54
C PRO A 10 16.62 22.07 9.91
N PRO A 11 15.99 22.16 11.09
CA PRO A 11 14.96 21.21 11.49
C PRO A 11 13.80 21.27 10.49
N PRO A 12 13.17 20.11 10.18
CA PRO A 12 12.02 20.10 9.29
C PRO A 12 10.89 20.99 9.89
N PRO A 13 10.12 21.70 9.05
CA PRO A 13 9.03 22.54 9.52
C PRO A 13 8.02 21.72 10.33
N PRO A 14 7.41 22.32 11.38
CA PRO A 14 6.40 21.63 12.17
C PRO A 14 5.21 21.24 11.27
N PRO A 15 4.58 20.08 11.52
CA PRO A 15 3.42 19.66 10.74
C PRO A 15 2.28 20.65 10.92
N PRO A 16 1.51 20.96 9.87
CA PRO A 16 0.37 21.87 9.96
C PRO A 16 -0.66 21.33 10.97
N SER A 17 -1.01 22.16 11.92
CA SER A 17 -2.01 21.88 12.97
C SER A 17 -3.40 22.07 12.37
N GLY A 18 -4.14 20.97 12.14
CA GLY A 18 -5.54 21.06 11.76
C GLY A 18 -5.98 19.93 10.80
N GLY A 19 -6.89 19.08 11.26
CA GLY A 19 -7.46 18.00 10.48
C GLY A 19 -6.62 16.74 10.52
N ALA A 20 -7.00 15.72 9.78
CA ALA A 20 -6.21 14.48 9.62
C ALA A 20 -4.89 14.78 8.87
N GLY A 21 -4.00 15.49 9.54
CA GLY A 21 -2.76 16.09 9.00
C GLY A 21 -1.75 15.14 8.35
N TRP A 22 -2.12 13.90 8.12
CA TRP A 22 -1.35 12.89 7.42
C TRP A 22 -1.87 12.57 5.99
N LEU A 23 -3.02 13.13 5.60
CA LEU A 23 -3.62 13.01 4.27
C LEU A 23 -3.35 14.27 3.42
N PRO A 24 -3.33 14.15 2.10
CA PRO A 24 -3.49 15.29 1.21
C PRO A 24 -4.91 15.87 1.34
N ARG A 25 -5.20 16.94 0.60
CA ARG A 25 -6.54 17.57 0.60
C ARG A 25 -7.63 16.56 0.22
N PRO A 26 -8.89 16.78 0.61
CA PRO A 26 -10.01 15.97 0.12
C PRO A 26 -10.03 15.90 -1.40
N GLY A 27 -10.24 14.68 -1.93
CA GLY A 27 -10.24 14.46 -3.36
C GLY A 27 -9.88 13.03 -3.76
N ARG A 28 -9.74 12.82 -5.05
CA ARG A 28 -9.33 11.54 -5.62
C ARG A 28 -7.98 11.69 -6.32
N TYR A 29 -7.03 10.91 -5.89
CA TYR A 29 -5.66 10.88 -6.39
C TYR A 29 -5.42 9.59 -7.14
N ALA A 30 -4.74 9.67 -8.27
CA ALA A 30 -4.30 8.50 -9.03
C ALA A 30 -2.80 8.27 -8.83
N VAL A 31 -2.32 7.06 -9.14
CA VAL A 31 -0.89 6.81 -9.11
C VAL A 31 -0.19 7.58 -10.23
N ALA A 32 0.88 8.30 -9.88
CA ALA A 32 1.70 9.02 -10.85
C ALA A 32 2.40 8.03 -11.81
N PRO A 33 2.37 8.27 -13.13
CA PRO A 33 3.00 7.41 -14.13
C PRO A 33 4.49 7.18 -13.84
N GLY A 34 4.92 5.91 -13.86
CA GLY A 34 6.32 5.54 -13.61
C GLY A 34 6.80 5.69 -12.17
N ARG A 35 5.95 6.14 -11.24
CA ARG A 35 6.26 6.38 -9.82
C ARG A 35 5.69 5.28 -8.92
N SER A 36 5.71 4.06 -9.40
CA SER A 36 5.23 2.91 -8.63
C SER A 36 6.13 1.69 -8.80
N LEU A 37 6.24 0.92 -7.75
CA LEU A 37 6.94 -0.36 -7.74
C LEU A 37 6.13 -1.35 -6.92
N VAL A 38 5.89 -2.53 -7.49
CA VAL A 38 5.31 -3.65 -6.75
C VAL A 38 6.19 -4.89 -6.93
N GLU A 39 6.56 -5.50 -5.82
CA GLU A 39 7.39 -6.70 -5.79
C GLU A 39 6.75 -7.77 -4.91
N LEU A 40 6.59 -8.97 -5.46
CA LEU A 40 6.16 -10.15 -4.72
C LEU A 40 7.36 -11.04 -4.43
N THR A 41 7.58 -11.32 -3.15
CA THR A 41 8.64 -12.23 -2.70
C THR A 41 8.04 -13.43 -1.98
N GLY A 42 8.39 -14.64 -2.43
CA GLY A 42 8.12 -15.87 -1.70
C GLY A 42 9.18 -16.13 -0.63
N TRP A 43 8.75 -16.61 0.53
CA TRP A 43 9.62 -16.93 1.65
C TRP A 43 9.39 -18.36 2.13
N TYR A 44 10.47 -19.06 2.42
CA TYR A 44 10.47 -20.35 3.11
C TYR A 44 11.29 -20.22 4.39
N GLY A 45 10.61 -20.19 5.55
CA GLY A 45 11.27 -19.80 6.78
C GLY A 45 11.86 -18.38 6.67
N PRO A 46 13.14 -18.19 7.02
CA PRO A 46 13.84 -16.90 6.90
C PRO A 46 14.36 -16.61 5.49
N LEU A 47 14.33 -17.58 4.56
CA LEU A 47 14.96 -17.47 3.26
C LEU A 47 13.99 -16.98 2.18
N PRO A 48 14.35 -15.94 1.40
CA PRO A 48 13.61 -15.57 0.22
C PRO A 48 13.86 -16.61 -0.88
N THR A 49 12.80 -17.17 -1.44
CA THR A 49 12.90 -18.23 -2.45
C THR A 49 12.72 -17.73 -3.87
N ARG A 50 11.89 -16.71 -4.04
CA ARG A 50 11.61 -16.14 -5.36
C ARG A 50 11.14 -14.69 -5.22
N ARG A 51 11.69 -13.84 -6.08
CA ARG A 51 11.22 -12.44 -6.26
C ARG A 51 10.62 -12.29 -7.64
N ARG A 52 9.59 -11.47 -7.73
CA ARG A 52 8.93 -11.14 -8.98
C ARG A 52 8.40 -9.72 -8.92
N ARG A 53 8.73 -8.93 -9.94
CA ARG A 53 8.05 -7.65 -10.17
C ARG A 53 6.64 -7.91 -10.68
N ILE A 54 5.70 -7.16 -10.16
CA ILE A 54 4.30 -7.16 -10.53
C ILE A 54 4.00 -5.79 -11.13
N THR A 55 3.17 -5.75 -12.14
CA THR A 55 2.75 -4.48 -12.73
C THR A 55 1.60 -3.91 -11.92
N LEU A 56 1.76 -2.68 -11.44
CA LEU A 56 0.66 -1.88 -10.92
C LEU A 56 -0.08 -1.27 -12.13
N THR A 57 -1.26 -1.76 -12.42
CA THR A 57 -2.07 -1.28 -13.56
C THR A 57 -2.86 -0.04 -13.22
N GLY A 58 -3.12 0.18 -11.95
CA GLY A 58 -3.77 1.36 -11.42
C GLY A 58 -3.65 1.40 -9.91
N ALA A 59 -3.61 2.58 -9.35
CA ALA A 59 -3.86 2.79 -7.93
C ALA A 59 -4.58 4.12 -7.74
N SER A 60 -5.42 4.17 -6.72
CA SER A 60 -6.12 5.39 -6.34
C SER A 60 -6.17 5.54 -4.83
N LEU A 61 -6.15 6.78 -4.39
CA LEU A 61 -6.44 7.19 -3.03
C LEU A 61 -7.64 8.12 -3.09
N THR A 62 -8.70 7.78 -2.39
CA THR A 62 -9.85 8.67 -2.17
C THR A 62 -9.78 9.22 -0.75
N VAL A 63 -9.69 10.52 -0.63
CA VAL A 63 -9.71 11.23 0.65
C VAL A 63 -11.07 11.89 0.80
N PRO A 64 -11.89 11.50 1.77
CA PRO A 64 -13.21 12.08 1.97
C PRO A 64 -13.11 13.54 2.45
N ASP A 65 -14.12 14.32 2.10
CA ASP A 65 -14.30 15.66 2.64
C ASP A 65 -14.98 15.56 4.02
N THR A 66 -14.18 15.59 5.08
CA THR A 66 -14.69 15.54 6.46
C THR A 66 -15.26 16.89 6.93
N ALA A 67 -15.25 17.90 6.09
CA ALA A 67 -15.67 19.26 6.42
C ALA A 67 -17.15 19.57 6.05
N VAL A 68 -18.03 18.55 5.91
CA VAL A 68 -19.46 18.81 5.69
C VAL A 68 -20.06 19.31 7.02
N PRO A 69 -20.37 20.63 7.15
CA PRO A 69 -21.02 21.17 8.34
C PRO A 69 -22.44 20.60 8.43
N GLY A 70 -22.73 19.84 9.47
CA GLY A 70 -24.06 19.22 9.68
C GLY A 70 -24.08 17.70 9.48
N ALA A 71 -22.97 17.05 9.26
CA ALA A 71 -22.90 15.59 9.30
C ALA A 71 -23.26 15.11 10.72
N ASP A 72 -24.22 14.22 10.79
CA ASP A 72 -24.64 13.55 12.02
C ASP A 72 -23.40 12.90 12.68
N PRO A 73 -23.04 13.23 13.94
CA PRO A 73 -21.90 12.64 14.62
C PRO A 73 -22.01 11.11 14.76
N SER A 74 -23.18 10.55 14.48
CA SER A 74 -23.43 9.09 14.45
C SER A 74 -23.20 8.46 13.06
N ALA A 75 -22.97 9.26 12.01
CA ALA A 75 -22.65 8.73 10.69
C ALA A 75 -21.24 8.12 10.71
N PRO A 76 -21.03 6.94 10.09
CA PRO A 76 -19.69 6.36 9.98
C PRO A 76 -18.80 7.36 9.25
N SER A 77 -17.76 7.85 9.95
CA SER A 77 -16.77 8.75 9.34
C SER A 77 -16.25 8.10 8.06
N GLU A 78 -16.47 8.76 6.92
CA GLU A 78 -15.89 8.29 5.68
C GLU A 78 -14.37 8.26 5.85
N GLN A 79 -13.79 7.08 5.67
CA GLN A 79 -12.36 6.88 5.80
C GLN A 79 -11.67 6.96 4.45
N PRO A 80 -10.39 7.34 4.41
CA PRO A 80 -9.63 7.32 3.18
C PRO A 80 -9.55 5.88 2.64
N VAL A 81 -9.73 5.73 1.33
CA VAL A 81 -9.70 4.43 0.66
C VAL A 81 -8.49 4.35 -0.26
N PHE A 82 -7.61 3.39 0.01
CA PHE A 82 -6.52 3.00 -0.87
C PHE A 82 -6.94 1.82 -1.73
N ARG A 83 -6.75 1.92 -3.03
CA ARG A 83 -6.99 0.84 -3.98
C ARG A 83 -5.75 0.63 -4.84
N PHE A 84 -5.30 -0.61 -4.97
CA PHE A 84 -4.18 -1.00 -5.82
C PHE A 84 -4.63 -2.10 -6.77
N GLU A 85 -4.48 -1.88 -8.06
CA GLU A 85 -4.80 -2.85 -9.11
C GLU A 85 -3.51 -3.47 -9.64
N LEU A 86 -3.43 -4.77 -9.56
CA LEU A 86 -2.22 -5.54 -9.82
C LEU A 86 -2.42 -6.48 -11.00
N SER A 87 -1.46 -6.56 -11.89
CA SER A 87 -1.44 -7.55 -12.97
C SER A 87 -0.13 -8.32 -13.00
N GLY A 88 -0.16 -9.49 -13.61
CA GLY A 88 1.03 -10.33 -13.73
C GLY A 88 1.43 -11.01 -12.43
N ILE A 89 0.54 -11.17 -11.47
CA ILE A 89 0.78 -11.91 -10.23
C ILE A 89 1.09 -13.38 -10.52
N GLU A 90 0.54 -13.93 -11.60
CA GLU A 90 0.76 -15.32 -11.99
C GLU A 90 1.86 -15.50 -13.05
N PRO A 91 2.48 -16.69 -13.11
CA PRO A 91 3.38 -17.03 -14.20
C PRO A 91 2.64 -16.95 -15.53
N ARG A 92 3.32 -16.47 -16.58
CA ARG A 92 2.80 -16.27 -17.94
C ARG A 92 2.18 -17.52 -18.62
N SER A 93 2.09 -18.66 -17.95
CA SER A 93 1.54 -19.91 -18.49
C SER A 93 0.00 -19.99 -18.46
N THR A 94 -0.67 -19.05 -17.87
CA THR A 94 -2.14 -18.94 -17.93
C THR A 94 -2.52 -17.92 -19.00
N LEU A 95 -3.32 -18.34 -19.96
CA LEU A 95 -3.80 -17.55 -21.10
C LEU A 95 -4.58 -16.28 -20.70
N THR A 96 -4.97 -16.18 -19.45
CA THR A 96 -5.64 -15.00 -18.88
C THR A 96 -4.73 -14.36 -17.83
N ALA A 97 -4.33 -13.11 -18.06
CA ALA A 97 -3.61 -12.31 -17.06
C ALA A 97 -4.50 -12.15 -15.81
N SER A 98 -4.18 -12.86 -14.75
CA SER A 98 -4.92 -12.72 -13.50
C SER A 98 -4.72 -11.32 -12.95
N LYS A 99 -5.82 -10.59 -12.85
CA LYS A 99 -5.91 -9.30 -12.16
C LYS A 99 -6.12 -9.58 -10.67
N ALA A 100 -5.53 -8.76 -9.85
CA ALA A 100 -5.82 -8.71 -8.43
C ALA A 100 -6.05 -7.27 -8.02
N ALA A 101 -6.91 -7.07 -7.05
CA ALA A 101 -7.14 -5.76 -6.45
C ALA A 101 -6.93 -5.85 -4.94
N LEU A 102 -6.28 -4.84 -4.38
CA LEU A 102 -6.11 -4.69 -2.94
C LEU A 102 -6.83 -3.40 -2.55
N VAL A 103 -7.85 -3.50 -1.73
CA VAL A 103 -8.71 -2.38 -1.34
C VAL A 103 -8.73 -2.25 0.18
N SER A 104 -8.38 -1.08 0.71
CA SER A 104 -8.45 -0.84 2.15
C SER A 104 -9.91 -0.73 2.61
N GLN A 105 -10.22 -1.37 3.71
CA GLN A 105 -11.50 -1.26 4.42
C GLN A 105 -11.40 -0.32 5.61
N HIS A 106 -10.23 -0.26 6.22
CA HIS A 106 -9.96 0.58 7.38
C HIS A 106 -8.53 1.08 7.35
N VAL A 107 -8.32 2.36 7.67
CA VAL A 107 -7.01 3.00 7.71
C VAL A 107 -6.80 3.62 9.08
N GLU A 108 -5.75 3.20 9.76
CA GLU A 108 -5.37 3.67 11.08
C GLU A 108 -4.00 4.34 11.01
N PRO A 109 -3.91 5.64 11.29
CA PRO A 109 -2.64 6.35 11.33
C PRO A 109 -1.90 6.12 12.65
N PHE A 110 -0.58 5.96 12.57
CA PHE A 110 0.35 5.88 13.69
C PHE A 110 1.45 6.94 13.55
N GLU A 111 2.10 7.27 14.66
CA GLU A 111 3.23 8.19 14.69
C GLU A 111 2.93 9.54 14.00
N GLY A 112 1.75 10.10 14.26
CA GLY A 112 1.33 11.34 13.60
C GLY A 112 1.13 11.21 12.08
N GLY A 113 0.75 10.01 11.61
CA GLY A 113 0.52 9.72 10.21
C GLY A 113 1.76 9.36 9.40
N ARG A 114 2.92 9.22 10.05
CA ARG A 114 4.13 8.72 9.37
C ARG A 114 4.04 7.25 9.00
N ARG A 115 3.21 6.51 9.70
CA ARG A 115 2.89 5.11 9.43
C ARG A 115 1.40 4.90 9.40
N LEU A 116 0.95 4.04 8.51
CA LEU A 116 -0.45 3.68 8.36
C LEU A 116 -0.59 2.17 8.45
N ARG A 117 -1.59 1.73 9.19
CA ARG A 117 -2.05 0.35 9.19
C ARG A 117 -3.35 0.28 8.39
N LEU A 118 -3.36 -0.51 7.34
CA LEU A 118 -4.53 -0.72 6.51
C LEU A 118 -5.04 -2.14 6.70
N LEU A 119 -6.26 -2.28 7.16
CA LEU A 119 -7.02 -3.51 6.98
C LEU A 119 -7.58 -3.47 5.57
N ALA A 120 -7.32 -4.47 4.78
CA ALA A 120 -7.65 -4.49 3.36
C ALA A 120 -8.10 -5.89 2.92
N ASP A 121 -8.79 -5.95 1.80
CA ASP A 121 -9.11 -7.18 1.10
C ASP A 121 -8.30 -7.28 -0.18
N LEU A 122 -7.60 -8.40 -0.33
CA LEU A 122 -6.97 -8.80 -1.57
C LEU A 122 -7.96 -9.65 -2.37
N GLU A 123 -8.52 -9.09 -3.42
CA GLU A 123 -9.29 -9.85 -4.41
C GLU A 123 -8.33 -10.53 -5.38
N LEU A 124 -8.41 -11.84 -5.47
CA LEU A 124 -7.63 -12.64 -6.41
C LEU A 124 -8.51 -13.77 -6.95
N ARG A 125 -8.72 -13.80 -8.28
CA ARG A 125 -9.58 -14.80 -8.95
C ARG A 125 -11.01 -14.84 -8.40
N GLY A 126 -11.58 -13.70 -8.05
CA GLY A 126 -12.92 -13.59 -7.47
C GLY A 126 -13.04 -14.04 -6.00
N VAL A 127 -11.92 -14.33 -5.35
CA VAL A 127 -11.87 -14.68 -3.92
C VAL A 127 -11.28 -13.50 -3.15
N LEU A 128 -12.00 -13.03 -2.14
CA LEU A 128 -11.53 -12.03 -1.20
C LEU A 128 -10.68 -12.69 -0.11
N PHE A 129 -9.52 -12.15 0.14
CA PHE A 129 -8.58 -12.63 1.15
C PHE A 129 -8.13 -11.46 2.03
N PRO A 130 -8.36 -11.53 3.36
CA PRO A 130 -8.00 -10.44 4.25
C PRO A 130 -6.49 -10.23 4.29
N ALA A 131 -6.08 -8.99 4.24
CA ALA A 131 -4.70 -8.57 4.19
C ALA A 131 -4.45 -7.39 5.14
N LEU A 132 -3.32 -7.42 5.84
CA LEU A 132 -2.87 -6.34 6.69
C LEU A 132 -1.65 -5.68 6.05
N LEU A 133 -1.78 -4.41 5.66
CA LEU A 133 -0.69 -3.62 5.12
C LEU A 133 -0.14 -2.68 6.18
N TRP A 134 1.18 -2.57 6.17
CA TRP A 134 1.91 -1.54 6.89
C TRP A 134 2.55 -0.61 5.87
N LEU A 135 2.06 0.62 5.81
CA LEU A 135 2.59 1.66 4.94
C LEU A 135 3.39 2.67 5.77
N ARG A 136 4.47 3.15 5.20
CA ARG A 136 5.23 4.30 5.65
C ARG A 136 4.95 5.45 4.68
N VAL A 137 4.57 6.59 5.18
CA VAL A 137 4.50 7.83 4.42
C VAL A 137 5.92 8.37 4.30
N VAL A 138 6.42 8.44 3.06
CA VAL A 138 7.78 8.89 2.74
C VAL A 138 7.78 10.39 2.46
N GLU A 139 6.79 10.83 1.70
CA GLU A 139 6.61 12.22 1.32
C GLU A 139 5.13 12.56 1.31
N ARG A 140 4.80 13.78 1.70
CA ARG A 140 3.45 14.30 1.72
C ARG A 140 3.46 15.80 1.41
N SER A 141 2.52 16.20 0.55
CA SER A 141 2.13 17.58 0.30
C SER A 141 0.60 17.69 0.22
N ASP A 142 0.08 18.86 -0.06
CA ASP A 142 -1.36 19.10 -0.17
C ASP A 142 -2.04 18.29 -1.30
N ASP A 143 -1.28 17.98 -2.35
CA ASP A 143 -1.74 17.35 -3.58
C ASP A 143 -1.02 16.02 -3.89
N ARG A 144 -0.15 15.55 -2.97
CA ARG A 144 0.69 14.39 -3.21
C ARG A 144 0.92 13.55 -1.96
N LEU A 145 0.95 12.24 -2.14
CA LEU A 145 1.29 11.29 -1.09
C LEU A 145 2.15 10.15 -1.65
N LEU A 146 3.39 10.04 -1.19
CA LEU A 146 4.26 8.90 -1.49
C LEU A 146 4.24 7.92 -0.32
N VAL A 147 3.84 6.69 -0.59
CA VAL A 147 3.81 5.62 0.40
C VAL A 147 4.65 4.42 -0.03
N VAL A 148 5.27 3.78 0.95
CA VAL A 148 5.98 2.52 0.77
C VAL A 148 5.56 1.56 1.87
N GLY A 149 5.18 0.35 1.50
CA GLY A 149 4.76 -0.59 2.52
C GLY A 149 4.81 -2.04 2.10
N THR A 150 4.44 -2.89 3.03
CA THR A 150 4.45 -4.33 2.83
C THR A 150 3.22 -4.99 3.40
N VAL A 151 2.74 -6.01 2.69
CA VAL A 151 1.74 -6.95 3.19
C VAL A 151 2.35 -8.34 3.27
N ARG A 152 2.02 -9.08 4.33
CA ARG A 152 2.39 -10.48 4.50
C ARG A 152 1.16 -11.33 4.28
N LEU A 153 1.24 -12.25 3.32
CA LEU A 153 0.16 -13.16 3.00
C LEU A 153 0.58 -14.61 3.31
N PRO A 154 -0.24 -15.37 4.03
CA PRO A 154 0.03 -16.78 4.26
C PRO A 154 -0.17 -17.55 2.95
N TYR A 155 0.91 -18.14 2.41
CA TYR A 155 0.89 -18.74 1.07
C TYR A 155 -0.03 -19.97 0.97
N ARG A 156 -0.01 -20.85 1.97
CA ARG A 156 -0.82 -22.09 1.94
C ARG A 156 -2.33 -21.80 1.90
N PRO A 157 -2.90 -20.99 2.81
CA PRO A 157 -4.31 -20.61 2.75
C PRO A 157 -4.65 -19.88 1.45
N LEU A 158 -3.83 -18.91 1.02
CA LEU A 158 -4.05 -18.19 -0.24
C LEU A 158 -4.09 -19.15 -1.43
N ARG A 159 -3.12 -20.08 -1.53
CA ARG A 159 -3.09 -21.10 -2.58
C ARG A 159 -4.31 -22.00 -2.57
N ARG A 160 -4.77 -22.43 -1.37
CA ARG A 160 -5.95 -23.30 -1.24
C ARG A 160 -7.21 -22.57 -1.69
N ALA A 161 -7.39 -21.31 -1.31
CA ALA A 161 -8.57 -20.54 -1.64
C ALA A 161 -8.62 -20.12 -3.11
N THR A 162 -7.50 -19.72 -3.70
CA THR A 162 -7.46 -19.11 -5.03
C THR A 162 -6.83 -19.96 -6.11
N GLY A 163 -6.21 -21.09 -5.76
CA GLY A 163 -5.40 -21.89 -6.68
C GLY A 163 -4.09 -21.22 -7.12
N PHE A 164 -3.74 -20.06 -6.53
CA PHE A 164 -2.54 -19.31 -6.86
C PHE A 164 -1.25 -20.12 -6.66
N ARG A 165 -0.32 -20.05 -7.61
CA ARG A 165 1.01 -20.68 -7.53
C ARG A 165 2.10 -19.69 -7.87
N LEU A 166 3.07 -19.54 -6.99
CA LEU A 166 4.24 -18.66 -7.22
C LEU A 166 5.17 -19.22 -8.30
N GLY A 167 5.17 -20.52 -8.52
CA GLY A 167 5.95 -21.26 -9.50
C GLY A 167 5.84 -22.76 -9.31
N ARG A 168 6.30 -23.56 -10.32
CA ARG A 168 6.18 -25.02 -10.29
C ARG A 168 6.94 -25.67 -9.11
N LEU A 169 8.14 -25.18 -8.81
CA LEU A 169 9.06 -25.77 -7.82
C LEU A 169 9.51 -24.76 -6.75
N CYS A 170 8.66 -23.77 -6.42
CA CYS A 170 9.03 -22.75 -5.45
C CYS A 170 8.42 -23.08 -4.08
N PRO A 171 9.20 -23.62 -3.13
CA PRO A 171 8.71 -23.78 -1.77
C PRO A 171 8.49 -22.37 -1.18
N ALA A 172 7.30 -22.14 -0.68
CA ALA A 172 6.98 -20.92 0.05
C ALA A 172 6.00 -21.24 1.19
N THR A 173 6.20 -20.64 2.35
CA THR A 173 5.27 -20.70 3.46
C THR A 173 4.47 -19.41 3.58
N ARG A 174 5.08 -18.29 3.17
CA ARG A 174 4.49 -16.95 3.19
C ARG A 174 4.90 -16.15 1.96
N LEU A 175 4.10 -15.17 1.61
CA LEU A 175 4.38 -14.18 0.60
C LEU A 175 4.54 -12.83 1.26
N ARG A 176 5.40 -12.00 0.70
CA ARG A 176 5.53 -10.58 1.01
C ARG A 176 5.32 -9.79 -0.25
N LEU A 177 4.33 -8.94 -0.25
CA LEU A 177 4.11 -7.95 -1.30
C LEU A 177 4.66 -6.62 -0.80
N LEU A 178 5.63 -6.06 -1.52
CA LEU A 178 6.13 -4.70 -1.34
C LEU A 178 5.38 -3.81 -2.32
N VAL A 179 4.87 -2.69 -1.85
CA VAL A 179 4.19 -1.68 -2.67
C VAL A 179 4.85 -0.34 -2.39
N ALA A 180 5.25 0.36 -3.44
CA ALA A 180 5.61 1.76 -3.40
C ALA A 180 4.76 2.48 -4.45
N ALA A 181 4.07 3.54 -4.06
CA ALA A 181 3.18 4.29 -4.93
C ALA A 181 3.17 5.77 -4.54
N GLU A 182 3.24 6.63 -5.56
CA GLU A 182 3.05 8.06 -5.45
C GLU A 182 1.67 8.40 -6.02
N PHE A 183 0.81 8.96 -5.19
CA PHE A 183 -0.51 9.47 -5.54
C PHE A 183 -0.41 10.97 -5.77
N ALA A 184 -0.93 11.45 -6.92
CA ALA A 184 -0.96 12.85 -7.31
C ALA A 184 -2.23 13.18 -8.09
#